data_e3ba63819c83123eb22a8e82b1ec795d
#
_entry.id   e3ba63819c83123eb22a8e82b1ec795d
#
_cell.length_a   1.000
_cell.length_b   1.000
_cell.length_c   1.000
_cell.angle_alpha   90.00
_cell.angle_beta   90.00
_cell.angle_gamma   90.00
#
_symmetry.space_group_name_H-M   'P 1'
#
loop_
_entity.id
_entity.type
_entity.pdbx_description
1 polymer ?
#
loop_
_entity_poly.entity_id
_entity_poly.type
_entity_poly.pdbx_seq_one_letter_code
_entity_poly.pdbx_strand_id
1 'polypeptide(L)'
;MAETSNTSAAQALWSWIRQCPQLRQGAKVGVDYLADTATEYAIYAIPSQIRTRKNVLGEIVPAAEQTQSFYFASKEPYGADARQTMQNQEFYEKIVEWIWEQNRKRNLPSLPGGKAIAVAPTLTTLIADAGSDVAKYQIQIQITYRRDE
;
A
#
# COMPACT_ATOMS: atom_id res chain seq x y z
N MET A 1 8.45 11.13 -23.01
CA MET A 1 7.33 10.18 -23.18
C MET A 1 6.23 10.45 -22.18
N ALA A 2 5.04 10.37 -22.65
CA ALA A 2 3.87 10.61 -21.81
C ALA A 2 3.80 9.65 -20.62
N GLU A 3 4.32 8.46 -20.80
CA GLU A 3 4.25 7.41 -19.78
C GLU A 3 4.94 7.81 -18.49
N THR A 4 6.04 8.56 -18.58
CA THR A 4 6.76 8.95 -17.38
C THR A 4 5.98 9.96 -16.56
N SER A 5 5.18 10.80 -17.21
CA SER A 5 4.37 11.79 -16.52
C SER A 5 3.08 11.19 -15.96
N ASN A 6 2.77 9.95 -16.34
CA ASN A 6 1.55 9.28 -15.92
C ASN A 6 1.77 8.25 -14.82
N THR A 7 2.91 8.34 -14.13
CA THR A 7 3.16 7.48 -12.97
C THR A 7 2.08 7.74 -11.93
N SER A 8 1.31 6.73 -11.61
CA SER A 8 0.20 6.84 -10.66
C SER A 8 0.69 6.69 -9.23
N ALA A 9 -0.18 7.03 -8.28
CA ALA A 9 0.09 6.77 -6.87
C ALA A 9 0.29 5.27 -6.63
N ALA A 10 -0.44 4.42 -7.35
CA ALA A 10 -0.27 2.97 -7.27
C ALA A 10 1.15 2.56 -7.68
N GLN A 11 1.65 3.13 -8.78
CA GLN A 11 3.00 2.81 -9.24
C GLN A 11 4.06 3.32 -8.27
N ALA A 12 3.84 4.50 -7.70
CA ALA A 12 4.75 5.05 -6.71
C ALA A 12 4.80 4.17 -5.46
N LEU A 13 3.64 3.71 -4.99
CA LEU A 13 3.58 2.80 -3.85
C LEU A 13 4.25 1.46 -4.19
N TRP A 14 4.00 0.93 -5.37
CA TRP A 14 4.58 -0.32 -5.82
C TRP A 14 6.11 -0.26 -5.80
N SER A 15 6.69 0.81 -6.34
CA SER A 15 8.15 0.98 -6.34
C SER A 15 8.70 1.13 -4.92
N TRP A 16 7.97 1.83 -4.07
CA TRP A 16 8.39 2.10 -2.71
C TRP A 16 8.31 0.86 -1.82
N ILE A 17 7.18 0.12 -1.89
CA ILE A 17 6.98 -1.05 -1.03
C ILE A 17 7.97 -2.17 -1.34
N ARG A 18 8.45 -2.23 -2.57
CA ARG A 18 9.44 -3.24 -2.97
C ARG A 18 10.78 -3.06 -2.27
N GLN A 19 11.03 -1.93 -1.65
CA GLN A 19 12.23 -1.69 -0.87
C GLN A 19 12.18 -2.36 0.50
N CYS A 20 11.03 -2.86 0.91
CA CYS A 20 10.85 -3.46 2.22
C CYS A 20 11.67 -4.75 2.34
N PRO A 21 12.63 -4.82 3.28
CA PRO A 21 13.48 -6.01 3.41
C PRO A 21 12.73 -7.21 3.97
N GLN A 22 11.52 -7.02 4.50
CA GLN A 22 10.72 -8.12 5.02
C GLN A 22 10.08 -8.95 3.91
N LEU A 23 9.98 -8.40 2.70
CA LEU A 23 9.42 -9.15 1.58
C LEU A 23 10.39 -10.24 1.14
N ARG A 24 9.84 -11.36 0.70
CA ARG A 24 10.65 -12.48 0.24
C ARG A 24 11.44 -12.06 -0.99
N GLN A 25 12.71 -12.45 -1.02
CA GLN A 25 13.58 -12.14 -2.14
C GLN A 25 13.06 -12.82 -3.40
N GLY A 26 12.97 -12.07 -4.49
CA GLY A 26 12.50 -12.59 -5.75
C GLY A 26 10.99 -12.70 -5.87
N ALA A 27 10.24 -12.39 -4.82
CA ALA A 27 8.78 -12.40 -4.90
C ALA A 27 8.28 -11.24 -5.74
N LYS A 28 7.20 -11.48 -6.45
CA LYS A 28 6.58 -10.44 -7.28
C LYS A 28 5.55 -9.66 -6.47
N VAL A 29 5.46 -8.39 -6.79
CA VAL A 29 4.39 -7.54 -6.25
C VAL A 29 3.52 -7.12 -7.43
N GLY A 30 2.30 -7.64 -7.47
CA GLY A 30 1.34 -7.29 -8.52
C GLY A 30 0.56 -6.03 -8.17
N VAL A 31 -0.14 -5.51 -9.16
CA VAL A 31 -1.05 -4.37 -8.96
C VAL A 31 -2.42 -4.85 -9.40
N ASP A 32 -3.39 -4.79 -8.46
CA ASP A 32 -4.75 -5.27 -8.66
C ASP A 32 -4.85 -6.74 -9.07
N TYR A 33 -3.80 -7.51 -8.79
CA TYR A 33 -3.76 -8.93 -9.07
C TYR A 33 -2.85 -9.64 -8.08
N LEU A 34 -3.35 -10.70 -7.47
CA LEU A 34 -2.57 -11.54 -6.55
C LEU A 34 -2.57 -12.96 -7.09
N ALA A 35 -1.38 -13.49 -7.32
CA ALA A 35 -1.23 -14.86 -7.81
C ALA A 35 -1.76 -15.86 -6.79
N ASP A 36 -2.19 -17.04 -7.27
CA ASP A 36 -2.73 -18.09 -6.41
C ASP A 36 -1.67 -18.76 -5.55
N THR A 37 -0.40 -18.64 -5.93
CA THR A 37 0.68 -19.25 -5.17
C THR A 37 0.99 -18.43 -3.92
N ALA A 38 1.27 -19.10 -2.82
CA ALA A 38 1.78 -18.46 -1.62
C ALA A 38 3.10 -17.75 -1.95
N THR A 39 3.47 -16.75 -1.16
CA THR A 39 4.72 -16.00 -1.23
C THR A 39 4.78 -14.86 -2.21
N GLU A 40 3.69 -14.59 -2.93
CA GLU A 40 3.63 -13.41 -3.77
C GLU A 40 2.76 -12.33 -3.12
N TYR A 41 2.94 -11.10 -3.57
CA TYR A 41 2.31 -9.94 -2.97
C TYR A 41 1.56 -9.14 -4.03
N ALA A 42 0.64 -8.31 -3.58
CA ALA A 42 -0.06 -7.40 -4.48
C ALA A 42 -0.51 -6.16 -3.73
N ILE A 43 -0.66 -5.07 -4.45
CA ILE A 43 -1.33 -3.89 -3.94
C ILE A 43 -2.63 -3.71 -4.72
N TYR A 44 -3.66 -3.27 -4.01
CA TYR A 44 -4.98 -3.02 -4.59
C TYR A 44 -5.40 -1.61 -4.23
N ALA A 45 -5.78 -0.83 -5.24
CA ALA A 45 -6.30 0.50 -4.99
C ALA A 45 -7.68 0.41 -4.33
N ILE A 46 -7.90 1.24 -3.34
CA ILE A 46 -9.21 1.38 -2.69
C ILE A 46 -9.81 2.69 -3.17
N PRO A 47 -11.07 2.69 -3.61
CA PRO A 47 -11.71 3.96 -3.95
C PRO A 47 -11.56 4.96 -2.82
N SER A 48 -11.03 6.12 -3.12
CA SER A 48 -10.78 7.17 -2.14
C SER A 48 -11.49 8.43 -2.57
N GLN A 49 -11.96 9.19 -1.59
CA GLN A 49 -12.64 10.43 -1.88
C GLN A 49 -11.64 11.47 -2.35
N ILE A 50 -11.92 12.10 -3.49
CA ILE A 50 -11.12 13.21 -3.98
C ILE A 50 -11.54 14.44 -3.19
N ARG A 51 -10.58 15.07 -2.51
CA ARG A 51 -10.84 16.27 -1.74
C ARG A 51 -10.85 17.47 -2.68
N THR A 52 -11.84 18.34 -2.49
CA THR A 52 -12.01 19.53 -3.31
C THR A 52 -12.11 20.76 -2.44
N ARG A 53 -11.90 21.91 -3.05
CA ARG A 53 -12.12 23.22 -2.43
C ARG A 53 -12.67 24.17 -3.48
N LYS A 54 -13.16 25.30 -3.04
CA LYS A 54 -13.58 26.36 -3.96
C LYS A 54 -12.49 27.44 -4.03
N ASN A 55 -12.18 27.89 -5.24
CA ASN A 55 -11.25 28.99 -5.42
C ASN A 55 -12.00 30.32 -5.26
N VAL A 56 -11.30 31.42 -5.48
CA VAL A 56 -11.89 32.77 -5.29
C VAL A 56 -13.02 33.06 -6.27
N LEU A 57 -13.08 32.34 -7.38
CA LEU A 57 -14.16 32.49 -8.37
C LEU A 57 -15.36 31.59 -8.06
N GLY A 58 -15.30 30.80 -6.98
CA GLY A 58 -16.36 29.86 -6.63
C GLY A 58 -16.30 28.55 -7.39
N GLU A 59 -15.25 28.31 -8.17
CA GLU A 59 -15.10 27.06 -8.92
C GLU A 59 -14.58 25.96 -8.00
N ILE A 60 -15.07 24.73 -8.24
CA ILE A 60 -14.61 23.55 -7.52
C ILE A 60 -13.29 23.12 -8.13
N VAL A 61 -12.25 23.06 -7.31
CA VAL A 61 -10.92 22.62 -7.73
C VAL A 61 -10.39 21.59 -6.74
N PRO A 62 -9.39 20.78 -7.14
CA PRO A 62 -8.80 19.82 -6.20
C PRO A 62 -8.14 20.56 -5.03
N ALA A 63 -8.33 20.03 -3.82
CA ALA A 63 -7.62 20.53 -2.65
C ALA A 63 -6.13 20.21 -2.77
N ALA A 64 -5.29 21.03 -2.13
CA ALA A 64 -3.84 20.85 -2.20
C ALA A 64 -3.41 19.51 -1.59
N GLU A 65 -4.08 19.09 -0.51
CA GLU A 65 -3.75 17.85 0.15
C GLU A 65 -4.76 16.78 -0.23
N GLN A 66 -4.26 15.61 -0.64
CA GLN A 66 -5.05 14.48 -1.06
C GLN A 66 -4.62 13.23 -0.30
N THR A 67 -5.53 12.27 -0.21
CA THR A 67 -5.23 10.95 0.37
C THR A 67 -5.66 9.88 -0.61
N GLN A 68 -4.93 8.76 -0.60
CA GLN A 68 -5.31 7.59 -1.37
C GLN A 68 -4.96 6.35 -0.58
N SER A 69 -5.88 5.38 -0.57
CA SER A 69 -5.71 4.16 0.21
C SER A 69 -5.49 2.96 -0.68
N PHE A 70 -4.76 1.99 -0.16
CA PHE A 70 -4.45 0.74 -0.85
C PHE A 70 -4.48 -0.40 0.16
N TYR A 71 -4.79 -1.60 -0.33
CA TYR A 71 -4.49 -2.83 0.39
C TYR A 71 -3.15 -3.36 -0.08
N PHE A 72 -2.32 -3.77 0.86
CA PHE A 72 -1.15 -4.60 0.58
C PHE A 72 -1.51 -6.01 1.03
N ALA A 73 -1.46 -6.96 0.13
CA ALA A 73 -1.96 -8.31 0.37
C ALA A 73 -0.95 -9.37 -0.05
N SER A 74 -1.08 -10.53 0.58
CA SER A 74 -0.32 -11.71 0.18
C SER A 74 -1.14 -12.95 0.50
N LYS A 75 -0.78 -14.06 -0.15
CA LYS A 75 -1.28 -15.37 0.25
C LYS A 75 -0.18 -16.07 1.03
N GLU A 76 -0.53 -16.54 2.21
CA GLU A 76 0.41 -17.17 3.12
C GLU A 76 -0.08 -18.57 3.46
N PRO A 77 0.84 -19.50 3.78
CA PRO A 77 0.42 -20.82 4.25
C PRO A 77 -0.49 -20.69 5.46
N TYR A 78 -1.54 -21.47 5.48
CA TYR A 78 -2.57 -21.35 6.51
C TYR A 78 -3.14 -22.73 6.83
N GLY A 79 -3.47 -22.93 8.09
CA GLY A 79 -4.04 -24.18 8.55
C GLY A 79 -4.26 -24.16 10.04
N ALA A 80 -4.42 -25.34 10.62
CA ALA A 80 -4.68 -25.49 12.06
C ALA A 80 -3.43 -25.25 12.92
N ASP A 81 -2.25 -25.12 12.33
CA ASP A 81 -1.01 -24.90 13.07
C ASP A 81 -0.94 -23.44 13.56
N ALA A 82 -1.10 -23.27 14.86
CA ALA A 82 -1.06 -21.94 15.47
C ALA A 82 0.28 -21.24 15.25
N ARG A 83 1.38 -22.00 15.17
CA ARG A 83 2.71 -21.43 14.95
C ARG A 83 2.77 -20.75 13.58
N GLN A 84 2.24 -21.38 12.54
CA GLN A 84 2.23 -20.81 11.20
C GLN A 84 1.39 -19.54 11.17
N THR A 85 0.24 -19.55 11.81
CA THR A 85 -0.64 -18.39 11.89
C THR A 85 0.06 -17.22 12.60
N MET A 86 0.75 -17.51 13.71
CA MET A 86 1.50 -16.48 14.42
C MET A 86 2.65 -15.90 13.58
N GLN A 87 3.33 -16.73 12.81
CA GLN A 87 4.39 -16.27 11.92
C GLN A 87 3.84 -15.33 10.85
N ASN A 88 2.67 -15.63 10.32
CA ASN A 88 2.02 -14.76 9.35
C ASN A 88 1.70 -13.40 9.96
N GLN A 89 1.21 -13.39 11.20
CA GLN A 89 0.93 -12.14 11.91
C GLN A 89 2.20 -11.34 12.15
N GLU A 90 3.26 -11.99 12.61
CA GLU A 90 4.54 -11.35 12.87
C GLU A 90 5.12 -10.72 11.60
N PHE A 91 4.98 -11.39 10.48
CA PHE A 91 5.45 -10.88 9.20
C PHE A 91 4.81 -9.54 8.88
N TYR A 92 3.48 -9.45 9.05
CA TYR A 92 2.76 -8.21 8.78
C TYR A 92 3.06 -7.12 9.82
N GLU A 93 3.27 -7.51 11.07
CA GLU A 93 3.69 -6.55 12.09
C GLU A 93 5.02 -5.90 11.74
N LYS A 94 5.96 -6.67 11.21
CA LYS A 94 7.25 -6.15 10.78
C LYS A 94 7.11 -5.21 9.59
N ILE A 95 6.21 -5.51 8.66
CA ILE A 95 5.93 -4.62 7.54
C ILE A 95 5.37 -3.29 8.06
N VAL A 96 4.43 -3.32 8.98
CA VAL A 96 3.84 -2.13 9.58
C VAL A 96 4.92 -1.29 10.27
N GLU A 97 5.80 -1.93 11.02
CA GLU A 97 6.91 -1.23 11.67
C GLU A 97 7.85 -0.58 10.65
N TRP A 98 8.14 -1.29 9.56
CA TRP A 98 8.97 -0.75 8.49
C TRP A 98 8.34 0.51 7.88
N ILE A 99 7.02 0.48 7.66
CA ILE A 99 6.30 1.64 7.11
C ILE A 99 6.43 2.84 8.05
N TRP A 100 6.21 2.64 9.34
CA TRP A 100 6.36 3.72 10.32
C TRP A 100 7.78 4.26 10.35
N GLU A 101 8.77 3.37 10.24
CA GLU A 101 10.17 3.78 10.22
C GLU A 101 10.48 4.62 8.99
N GLN A 102 9.95 4.26 7.83
CA GLN A 102 10.17 5.03 6.60
C GLN A 102 9.55 6.43 6.72
N ASN A 103 8.38 6.54 7.35
CA ASN A 103 7.79 7.85 7.63
C ASN A 103 8.71 8.70 8.50
N ARG A 104 9.26 8.13 9.54
CA ARG A 104 10.16 8.83 10.45
C ARG A 104 11.42 9.29 9.73
N LYS A 105 11.94 8.50 8.82
CA LYS A 105 13.13 8.81 8.02
C LYS A 105 12.84 9.70 6.83
N ARG A 106 11.58 9.98 6.55
CA ARG A 106 11.14 10.72 5.37
C ARG A 106 11.49 10.03 4.05
N ASN A 107 11.63 8.73 4.07
CA ASN A 107 11.80 7.93 2.86
C ASN A 107 10.41 7.53 2.35
N LEU A 108 9.80 8.41 1.59
CA LEU A 108 8.41 8.29 1.15
C LEU A 108 8.32 8.03 -0.35
N PRO A 109 7.19 7.51 -0.86
CA PRO A 109 7.05 7.29 -2.29
C PRO A 109 7.22 8.57 -3.09
N SER A 110 7.83 8.45 -4.27
CA SER A 110 7.98 9.55 -5.21
C SER A 110 6.72 9.66 -6.06
N LEU A 111 5.97 10.71 -5.87
CA LEU A 111 4.73 10.95 -6.62
C LEU A 111 4.96 11.95 -7.73
N PRO A 112 4.47 11.67 -8.95
CA PRO A 112 4.50 12.66 -10.01
C PRO A 112 3.44 13.73 -9.72
N GLY A 113 3.80 15.00 -9.94
CA GLY A 113 2.87 16.09 -9.73
C GLY A 113 2.51 16.33 -8.26
N GLY A 114 3.30 15.83 -7.33
CA GLY A 114 3.02 16.02 -5.92
C GLY A 114 4.15 15.53 -5.04
N LYS A 115 3.99 15.74 -3.75
CA LYS A 115 4.96 15.33 -2.74
C LYS A 115 4.25 14.55 -1.65
N ALA A 116 4.72 13.33 -1.38
CA ALA A 116 4.18 12.55 -0.28
C ALA A 116 4.48 13.21 1.05
N ILE A 117 3.48 13.28 1.92
CA ILE A 117 3.60 13.80 3.27
C ILE A 117 3.77 12.65 4.25
N ALA A 118 3.01 11.57 4.03
CA ALA A 118 3.04 10.42 4.91
C ALA A 118 2.50 9.19 4.19
N VAL A 119 3.01 8.03 4.59
CA VAL A 119 2.42 6.73 4.24
C VAL A 119 2.17 6.03 5.56
N ALA A 120 0.94 5.68 5.84
CA ALA A 120 0.59 5.13 7.13
C ALA A 120 -0.29 3.89 6.99
N PRO A 121 -0.03 2.83 7.75
CA PRO A 121 -0.99 1.74 7.86
C PRO A 121 -2.19 2.25 8.65
N THR A 122 -3.38 2.01 8.12
CA THR A 122 -4.61 2.51 8.73
C THR A 122 -5.48 1.39 9.29
N LEU A 123 -5.23 0.15 8.87
CA LEU A 123 -5.88 -1.02 9.44
C LEU A 123 -4.83 -2.07 9.71
N THR A 124 -5.02 -2.79 10.80
CA THR A 124 -4.14 -3.89 11.16
C THR A 124 -4.36 -5.09 10.24
N THR A 125 -3.49 -6.07 10.36
CA THR A 125 -3.56 -7.29 9.57
C THR A 125 -4.94 -7.95 9.69
N LEU A 126 -5.47 -8.36 8.56
CA LEU A 126 -6.77 -8.99 8.47
C LEU A 126 -6.68 -10.17 7.51
N ILE A 127 -7.28 -11.29 7.91
CA ILE A 127 -7.48 -12.41 7.00
C ILE A 127 -8.68 -12.05 6.13
N ALA A 128 -8.43 -11.82 4.84
CA ALA A 128 -9.50 -11.43 3.93
C ALA A 128 -10.22 -12.65 3.36
N ASP A 129 -9.50 -13.77 3.20
CA ASP A 129 -10.07 -14.99 2.67
C ASP A 129 -9.21 -16.14 3.15
N ALA A 130 -9.83 -17.16 3.70
CA ALA A 130 -9.14 -18.33 4.25
C ALA A 130 -9.55 -19.59 3.49
N GLY A 131 -8.54 -20.27 2.93
CA GLY A 131 -8.72 -21.58 2.34
C GLY A 131 -8.30 -22.68 3.29
N SER A 132 -8.13 -23.89 2.76
CA SER A 132 -7.73 -25.04 3.56
C SER A 132 -6.24 -25.00 3.92
N ASP A 133 -5.40 -24.48 3.04
CA ASP A 133 -3.95 -24.48 3.22
C ASP A 133 -3.29 -23.13 2.91
N VAL A 134 -4.05 -22.19 2.36
CA VAL A 134 -3.56 -20.83 2.01
C VAL A 134 -4.63 -19.83 2.41
N ALA A 135 -4.20 -18.73 3.00
CA ALA A 135 -5.10 -17.63 3.34
C ALA A 135 -4.55 -16.32 2.76
N LYS A 136 -5.46 -15.44 2.39
CA LYS A 136 -5.11 -14.10 1.94
C LYS A 136 -5.10 -13.17 3.15
N TYR A 137 -3.95 -12.59 3.41
CA TYR A 137 -3.78 -11.57 4.46
C TYR A 137 -3.65 -10.21 3.81
N GLN A 138 -4.08 -9.18 4.51
CA GLN A 138 -3.93 -7.82 3.99
C GLN A 138 -3.87 -6.78 5.10
N ILE A 139 -3.22 -5.66 4.80
CA ILE A 139 -3.26 -4.45 5.61
C ILE A 139 -3.68 -3.31 4.72
N GLN A 140 -4.23 -2.27 5.31
CA GLN A 140 -4.57 -1.07 4.56
C GLN A 140 -3.52 0.00 4.80
N ILE A 141 -3.07 0.62 3.71
CA ILE A 141 -2.06 1.67 3.72
C ILE A 141 -2.67 2.92 3.11
N GLN A 142 -2.45 4.06 3.74
CA GLN A 142 -2.93 5.33 3.22
C GLN A 142 -1.76 6.25 2.91
N ILE A 143 -1.75 6.80 1.69
CA ILE A 143 -0.78 7.82 1.30
C ILE A 143 -1.46 9.19 1.41
N THR A 144 -0.84 10.10 2.14
CA THR A 144 -1.24 11.50 2.17
C THR A 144 -0.20 12.29 1.39
N TYR A 145 -0.62 13.10 0.46
CA TYR A 145 0.31 13.84 -0.40
C TYR A 145 -0.24 15.23 -0.71
N ARG A 146 0.69 16.12 -1.08
CA ARG A 146 0.35 17.47 -1.49
C ARG A 146 0.60 17.61 -2.98
N ARG A 147 -0.39 18.12 -3.69
CA ARG A 147 -0.30 18.31 -5.12
C ARG A 147 0.56 19.53 -5.42
N ASP A 148 1.32 19.44 -6.51
CA ASP A 148 2.00 20.62 -7.07
C ASP A 148 0.96 21.54 -7.70
N GLU A 149 1.24 22.81 -7.65
CA GLU A 149 0.37 23.80 -8.29
C GLU A 149 0.77 24.09 -9.72
#